data_36e643d86e9be322a0c6af7f0098bda5
#
_entry.id   36e643d86e9be322a0c6af7f0098bda5
#
_cell.length_a   1.000
_cell.length_b   1.000
_cell.length_c   1.000
_cell.angle_alpha   90.00
_cell.angle_beta   90.00
_cell.angle_gamma   90.00
#
_symmetry.space_group_name_H-M   'P 1'
#
loop_
_entity.id
_entity.type
_entity.pdbx_description
1 polymer ?
#
loop_
_entity_poly.entity_id
_entity_poly.type
_entity_poly.pdbx_seq_one_letter_code
_entity_poly.pdbx_strand_id
1 'polypeptide(L)'
;MSQTPYIFDVTASNFEQLVLENSFHKPVLVDFWAEWCAPCKALMPLLAKITEEYQGELLLAKVNCDIEQEVVARFGVRSLPTVVLFKDGQPVDGFAGAQPESAIRALLEPHVQLPATPEADLLASAQALFAEGRIGEAENLLKQLLTDDNENAAALILYARCLAERGELGEAETVLGAVKGDEHKQALAAARAQLTFLRQASGLPEVADLKSRLAQNGEDDEATYQLAIQQLARQQYETALDALLRLFVRNRNYADGLPHKTLLQVFDLLGNDHPLVTTYRRKLYQAIY
;
A
#
# COMPACT_ATOMS: atom_id res chain seq x y z
N MET A 1 22.66 -29.20 7.76
CA MET A 1 21.79 -28.02 7.81
C MET A 1 22.63 -26.84 7.38
N SER A 2 22.33 -26.22 6.26
CA SER A 2 23.06 -25.02 5.80
C SER A 2 22.80 -23.91 6.82
N GLN A 3 23.87 -23.47 7.50
CA GLN A 3 23.78 -22.27 8.32
C GLN A 3 23.61 -21.10 7.37
N THR A 4 22.49 -20.42 7.43
CA THR A 4 22.35 -19.14 6.75
C THR A 4 23.24 -18.11 7.45
N PRO A 5 23.88 -17.18 6.72
CA PRO A 5 24.83 -16.22 7.30
C PRO A 5 24.18 -15.28 8.34
N TYR A 6 22.87 -15.32 8.48
CA TYR A 6 22.08 -14.43 9.34
C TYR A 6 21.69 -15.09 10.68
N ILE A 7 21.95 -16.40 10.88
CA ILE A 7 21.55 -17.17 12.05
C ILE A 7 22.77 -17.84 12.64
N PHE A 8 23.07 -17.57 13.91
CA PHE A 8 24.27 -18.07 14.56
C PHE A 8 24.05 -18.38 16.06
N ASP A 9 24.87 -19.28 16.58
CA ASP A 9 24.91 -19.60 17.99
C ASP A 9 25.83 -18.63 18.74
N VAL A 10 25.39 -18.19 19.91
CA VAL A 10 26.08 -17.19 20.72
C VAL A 10 26.44 -17.74 22.08
N THR A 11 27.68 -17.47 22.50
CA THR A 11 28.24 -17.82 23.81
C THR A 11 28.55 -16.56 24.62
N ALA A 12 28.82 -16.70 25.90
CA ALA A 12 29.23 -15.59 26.76
C ALA A 12 30.48 -14.85 26.19
N SER A 13 31.40 -15.58 25.58
CA SER A 13 32.65 -15.02 25.04
C SER A 13 32.47 -14.19 23.75
N ASN A 14 31.42 -14.43 22.95
CA ASN A 14 31.20 -13.74 21.67
C ASN A 14 29.93 -12.88 21.65
N PHE A 15 29.18 -12.82 22.74
CA PHE A 15 27.93 -12.06 22.85
C PHE A 15 28.12 -10.57 22.56
N GLU A 16 29.18 -9.99 23.09
CA GLU A 16 29.52 -8.58 22.88
C GLU A 16 29.65 -8.28 21.39
N GLN A 17 30.47 -9.04 20.70
CA GLN A 17 30.75 -8.86 19.28
C GLN A 17 29.56 -9.21 18.40
N LEU A 18 28.98 -10.39 18.60
CA LEU A 18 27.93 -10.90 17.69
C LEU A 18 26.55 -10.31 17.93
N VAL A 19 26.26 -9.81 19.13
CA VAL A 19 24.98 -9.22 19.46
C VAL A 19 25.10 -7.70 19.60
N LEU A 20 25.89 -7.22 20.57
CA LEU A 20 25.91 -5.78 20.89
C LEU A 20 26.55 -4.96 19.76
N GLU A 21 27.74 -5.32 19.29
CA GLU A 21 28.41 -4.58 18.20
C GLU A 21 27.62 -4.68 16.88
N ASN A 22 27.15 -5.87 16.50
CA ASN A 22 26.32 -6.02 15.29
C ASN A 22 25.03 -5.21 15.36
N SER A 23 24.44 -5.04 16.56
CA SER A 23 23.19 -4.31 16.72
C SER A 23 23.27 -2.80 16.41
N PHE A 24 24.48 -2.23 16.32
CA PHE A 24 24.70 -0.86 15.81
C PHE A 24 24.54 -0.77 14.28
N HIS A 25 24.63 -1.87 13.58
CA HIS A 25 24.52 -1.93 12.13
C HIS A 25 23.18 -2.48 11.68
N LYS A 26 22.72 -3.56 12.35
CA LYS A 26 21.49 -4.28 12.02
C LYS A 26 20.85 -4.82 13.30
N PRO A 27 19.53 -4.73 13.48
CA PRO A 27 18.87 -5.32 14.62
C PRO A 27 19.20 -6.80 14.79
N VAL A 28 19.42 -7.23 16.04
CA VAL A 28 19.74 -8.63 16.39
C VAL A 28 18.63 -9.17 17.29
N LEU A 29 17.92 -10.17 16.79
CA LEU A 29 16.92 -10.91 17.57
C LEU A 29 17.64 -12.03 18.34
N VAL A 30 17.59 -12.01 19.67
CA VAL A 30 18.24 -12.99 20.53
C VAL A 30 17.19 -13.95 21.07
N ASP A 31 17.29 -15.24 20.69
CA ASP A 31 16.45 -16.34 21.18
C ASP A 31 17.14 -17.07 22.33
N PHE A 32 16.60 -16.91 23.53
CA PHE A 32 17.00 -17.64 24.73
C PHE A 32 16.22 -18.96 24.81
N TRP A 33 16.91 -20.07 24.59
CA TRP A 33 16.31 -21.40 24.47
C TRP A 33 17.03 -22.48 25.29
N ALA A 34 16.43 -23.68 25.41
CA ALA A 34 17.05 -24.85 25.98
C ALA A 34 16.56 -26.14 25.28
N GLU A 35 17.34 -27.22 25.38
CA GLU A 35 17.00 -28.49 24.71
C GLU A 35 15.72 -29.15 25.24
N TRP A 36 15.42 -28.99 26.52
CA TRP A 36 14.23 -29.54 27.17
C TRP A 36 12.96 -28.69 26.93
N CYS A 37 13.11 -27.48 26.38
CA CYS A 37 12.02 -26.53 26.19
C CYS A 37 11.25 -26.85 24.89
N ALA A 38 10.15 -27.56 25.00
CA ALA A 38 9.31 -27.90 23.82
C ALA A 38 8.74 -26.67 23.09
N PRO A 39 8.26 -25.60 23.79
CA PRO A 39 7.82 -24.39 23.09
C PRO A 39 8.96 -23.67 22.35
N CYS A 40 10.20 -23.72 22.83
CA CYS A 40 11.35 -23.14 22.14
C CYS A 40 11.61 -23.86 20.80
N LYS A 41 11.53 -25.20 20.80
CA LYS A 41 11.70 -26.01 19.59
C LYS A 41 10.63 -25.72 18.53
N ALA A 42 9.44 -25.35 18.93
CA ALA A 42 8.37 -24.93 18.01
C ALA A 42 8.57 -23.51 17.49
N LEU A 43 9.12 -22.59 18.31
CA LEU A 43 9.35 -21.20 17.96
C LEU A 43 10.57 -21.01 17.04
N MET A 44 11.63 -21.77 17.26
CA MET A 44 12.92 -21.60 16.54
C MET A 44 12.80 -21.68 15.00
N PRO A 45 12.06 -22.63 14.39
CA PRO A 45 11.87 -22.65 12.93
C PRO A 45 11.15 -21.41 12.41
N LEU A 46 10.23 -20.85 13.20
CA LEU A 46 9.48 -19.65 12.85
C LEU A 46 10.37 -18.41 12.87
N LEU A 47 11.20 -18.26 13.92
CA LEU A 47 12.19 -17.18 14.01
C LEU A 47 13.19 -17.26 12.85
N ALA A 48 13.66 -18.47 12.52
CA ALA A 48 14.57 -18.68 11.41
C ALA A 48 13.94 -18.28 10.07
N LYS A 49 12.72 -18.72 9.79
CA LYS A 49 11.96 -18.34 8.60
C LYS A 49 11.82 -16.81 8.49
N ILE A 50 11.36 -16.16 9.55
CA ILE A 50 11.21 -14.71 9.58
C ILE A 50 12.55 -14.02 9.31
N THR A 51 13.65 -14.44 9.97
CA THR A 51 14.96 -13.83 9.78
C THR A 51 15.48 -13.98 8.35
N GLU A 52 15.25 -15.13 7.70
CA GLU A 52 15.63 -15.36 6.31
C GLU A 52 14.92 -14.42 5.34
N GLU A 53 13.65 -14.11 5.58
CA GLU A 53 12.87 -13.17 4.78
C GLU A 53 13.44 -11.73 4.83
N TYR A 54 14.11 -11.36 5.94
CA TYR A 54 14.79 -10.06 6.07
C TYR A 54 16.15 -9.99 5.35
N GLN A 55 16.63 -11.09 4.71
CA GLN A 55 17.80 -11.13 3.82
C GLN A 55 19.07 -10.46 4.40
N GLY A 56 19.20 -10.51 5.74
CA GLY A 56 20.33 -9.92 6.47
C GLY A 56 20.10 -8.52 7.01
N GLU A 57 18.92 -7.92 6.85
CA GLU A 57 18.54 -6.70 7.57
C GLU A 57 18.13 -6.98 9.03
N LEU A 58 17.90 -8.25 9.38
CA LEU A 58 17.70 -8.78 10.72
C LEU A 58 18.64 -9.96 10.94
N LEU A 59 19.28 -10.03 12.11
CA LEU A 59 20.10 -11.15 12.53
C LEU A 59 19.41 -11.95 13.62
N LEU A 60 19.63 -13.28 13.68
CA LEU A 60 19.12 -14.16 14.75
C LEU A 60 20.28 -14.80 15.51
N ALA A 61 20.40 -14.45 16.76
CA ALA A 61 21.36 -15.01 17.70
C ALA A 61 20.68 -16.03 18.62
N LYS A 62 21.18 -17.24 18.73
CA LYS A 62 20.62 -18.28 19.60
C LYS A 62 21.53 -18.48 20.81
N VAL A 63 20.96 -18.35 22.01
CA VAL A 63 21.65 -18.53 23.28
C VAL A 63 21.08 -19.76 24.01
N ASN A 64 21.91 -20.77 24.19
CA ASN A 64 21.53 -21.95 24.96
C ASN A 64 21.65 -21.65 26.45
N CYS A 65 20.52 -21.55 27.16
CA CYS A 65 20.46 -21.16 28.56
C CYS A 65 21.03 -22.20 29.53
N ASP A 66 21.12 -23.46 29.12
CA ASP A 66 21.74 -24.52 29.96
C ASP A 66 23.27 -24.34 30.02
N ILE A 67 23.87 -23.75 28.96
CA ILE A 67 25.31 -23.57 28.81
C ILE A 67 25.71 -22.13 29.17
N GLU A 68 24.98 -21.14 28.69
CA GLU A 68 25.38 -19.71 28.72
C GLU A 68 24.73 -18.97 29.91
N GLN A 69 24.88 -19.52 31.14
CA GLN A 69 24.25 -19.00 32.35
C GLN A 69 24.65 -17.56 32.71
N GLU A 70 25.85 -17.14 32.32
CA GLU A 70 26.32 -15.77 32.50
C GLU A 70 25.51 -14.78 31.69
N VAL A 71 25.20 -15.09 30.43
CA VAL A 71 24.35 -14.27 29.55
C VAL A 71 22.93 -14.23 30.06
N VAL A 72 22.39 -15.39 30.48
CA VAL A 72 21.06 -15.51 31.10
C VAL A 72 20.90 -14.62 32.34
N ALA A 73 21.90 -14.64 33.22
CA ALA A 73 21.90 -13.81 34.42
C ALA A 73 22.01 -12.31 34.11
N ARG A 74 22.87 -11.94 33.14
CA ARG A 74 23.08 -10.55 32.72
C ARG A 74 21.79 -9.90 32.20
N PHE A 75 20.97 -10.64 31.46
CA PHE A 75 19.70 -10.12 30.90
C PHE A 75 18.46 -10.51 31.71
N GLY A 76 18.64 -11.19 32.83
CA GLY A 76 17.55 -11.49 33.77
C GLY A 76 16.47 -12.40 33.19
N VAL A 77 16.84 -13.34 32.29
CA VAL A 77 15.92 -14.30 31.67
C VAL A 77 15.39 -15.26 32.74
N ARG A 78 14.06 -15.28 32.95
CA ARG A 78 13.40 -16.06 34.02
C ARG A 78 12.53 -17.20 33.51
N SER A 79 12.22 -17.20 32.21
CA SER A 79 11.35 -18.20 31.59
C SER A 79 11.77 -18.42 30.15
N LEU A 80 11.43 -19.59 29.59
CA LEU A 80 11.75 -19.96 28.21
C LEU A 80 10.46 -20.32 27.43
N PRO A 81 10.44 -19.99 26.13
CA PRO A 81 11.38 -19.13 25.41
C PRO A 81 11.30 -17.68 25.87
N THR A 82 12.40 -16.94 25.78
CA THR A 82 12.45 -15.49 25.85
C THR A 82 13.19 -14.98 24.62
N VAL A 83 12.60 -14.02 23.93
CA VAL A 83 13.19 -13.41 22.74
C VAL A 83 13.34 -11.93 22.98
N VAL A 84 14.53 -11.38 22.69
CA VAL A 84 14.88 -9.97 22.92
C VAL A 84 15.47 -9.38 21.64
N LEU A 85 14.96 -8.24 21.20
CA LEU A 85 15.51 -7.49 20.08
C LEU A 85 16.52 -6.45 20.57
N PHE A 86 17.71 -6.52 20.02
CA PHE A 86 18.81 -5.56 20.28
C PHE A 86 18.96 -4.62 19.09
N LYS A 87 19.11 -3.33 19.41
CA LYS A 87 19.41 -2.27 18.44
C LYS A 87 20.27 -1.21 19.15
N ASP A 88 21.27 -0.66 18.44
CA ASP A 88 22.19 0.35 18.98
C ASP A 88 22.84 -0.04 20.32
N GLY A 89 23.22 -1.30 20.43
CA GLY A 89 23.87 -1.87 21.63
C GLY A 89 22.95 -2.13 22.81
N GLN A 90 21.63 -1.95 22.67
CA GLN A 90 20.67 -2.06 23.78
C GLN A 90 19.46 -2.93 23.43
N PRO A 91 18.84 -3.60 24.42
CA PRO A 91 17.55 -4.24 24.22
C PRO A 91 16.47 -3.17 24.03
N VAL A 92 15.72 -3.24 22.92
CA VAL A 92 14.69 -2.27 22.58
C VAL A 92 13.29 -2.83 22.67
N ASP A 93 13.11 -4.15 22.47
CA ASP A 93 11.83 -4.83 22.54
C ASP A 93 12.02 -6.33 22.81
N GLY A 94 10.95 -7.07 23.08
CA GLY A 94 11.03 -8.50 23.30
C GLY A 94 9.74 -9.12 23.85
N PHE A 95 9.73 -10.45 23.95
CA PHE A 95 8.61 -11.20 24.52
C PHE A 95 9.09 -12.43 25.27
N ALA A 96 8.24 -12.93 26.18
CA ALA A 96 8.42 -14.20 26.86
C ALA A 96 7.27 -15.15 26.48
N GLY A 97 7.59 -16.44 26.36
CA GLY A 97 6.68 -17.47 25.91
C GLY A 97 6.58 -17.54 24.37
N ALA A 98 5.96 -18.60 23.86
CA ALA A 98 5.74 -18.75 22.42
C ALA A 98 4.74 -17.71 21.92
N GLN A 99 5.04 -17.07 20.80
CA GLN A 99 4.19 -16.08 20.14
C GLN A 99 3.83 -16.53 18.72
N PRO A 100 2.65 -16.16 18.19
CA PRO A 100 2.29 -16.38 16.80
C PRO A 100 3.11 -15.48 15.88
N GLU A 101 3.24 -15.87 14.61
CA GLU A 101 4.01 -15.14 13.59
C GLU A 101 3.61 -13.66 13.49
N SER A 102 2.30 -13.36 13.53
CA SER A 102 1.78 -11.99 13.47
C SER A 102 2.27 -11.09 14.60
N ALA A 103 2.39 -11.61 15.81
CA ALA A 103 2.90 -10.86 16.96
C ALA A 103 4.39 -10.58 16.86
N ILE A 104 5.17 -11.56 16.34
CA ILE A 104 6.62 -11.38 16.10
C ILE A 104 6.85 -10.32 15.03
N ARG A 105 6.10 -10.36 13.94
CA ARG A 105 6.19 -9.35 12.87
C ARG A 105 5.81 -7.96 13.35
N ALA A 106 4.74 -7.82 14.14
CA ALA A 106 4.33 -6.56 14.73
C ALA A 106 5.39 -5.97 15.68
N LEU A 107 6.14 -6.82 16.40
CA LEU A 107 7.27 -6.40 17.22
C LEU A 107 8.43 -5.88 16.37
N LEU A 108 8.71 -6.52 15.22
CA LEU A 108 9.85 -6.17 14.36
C LEU A 108 9.59 -4.91 13.54
N GLU A 109 8.35 -4.68 13.10
CA GLU A 109 7.95 -3.60 12.17
C GLU A 109 8.47 -2.19 12.55
N PRO A 110 8.46 -1.74 13.82
CA PRO A 110 9.00 -0.43 14.20
C PRO A 110 10.53 -0.35 14.15
N HIS A 111 11.23 -1.49 14.11
CA HIS A 111 12.68 -1.55 14.33
C HIS A 111 13.47 -1.93 13.07
N VAL A 112 12.86 -2.69 12.16
CA VAL A 112 13.50 -3.20 10.94
C VAL A 112 12.50 -3.27 9.79
N GLN A 113 12.92 -2.84 8.62
CA GLN A 113 12.10 -2.95 7.41
C GLN A 113 12.47 -4.22 6.66
N LEU A 114 11.46 -4.90 6.13
CA LEU A 114 11.70 -5.97 5.15
C LEU A 114 12.45 -5.36 3.95
N PRO A 115 13.49 -6.01 3.45
CA PRO A 115 14.12 -5.57 2.22
C PRO A 115 13.06 -5.53 1.12
N ALA A 116 13.10 -4.49 0.30
CA ALA A 116 12.22 -4.42 -0.85
C ALA A 116 12.54 -5.59 -1.78
N THR A 117 11.52 -6.30 -2.20
CA THR A 117 11.69 -7.32 -3.23
C THR A 117 11.96 -6.64 -4.57
N PRO A 118 12.68 -7.28 -5.51
CA PRO A 118 12.85 -6.73 -6.85
C PRO A 118 11.52 -6.33 -7.51
N GLU A 119 10.46 -7.08 -7.24
CA GLU A 119 9.11 -6.81 -7.73
C GLU A 119 8.51 -5.55 -7.08
N ALA A 120 8.70 -5.37 -5.76
CA ALA A 120 8.25 -4.16 -5.05
C ALA A 120 9.01 -2.91 -5.53
N ASP A 121 10.32 -3.03 -5.80
CA ASP A 121 11.13 -1.94 -6.35
C ASP A 121 10.70 -1.58 -7.78
N LEU A 122 10.39 -2.58 -8.62
CA LEU A 122 9.87 -2.35 -9.97
C LEU A 122 8.52 -1.65 -9.92
N LEU A 123 7.62 -2.08 -9.03
CA LEU A 123 6.30 -1.45 -8.88
C LEU A 123 6.43 0.00 -8.38
N ALA A 124 7.27 0.25 -7.37
CA ALA A 124 7.50 1.60 -6.86
C ALA A 124 8.09 2.53 -7.93
N SER A 125 9.06 2.02 -8.72
CA SER A 125 9.64 2.76 -9.84
C SER A 125 8.60 3.06 -10.93
N ALA A 126 7.74 2.11 -11.27
CA ALA A 126 6.66 2.31 -12.22
C ALA A 126 5.64 3.34 -11.73
N GLN A 127 5.32 3.35 -10.43
CA GLN A 127 4.45 4.36 -9.81
C GLN A 127 5.05 5.77 -9.90
N ALA A 128 6.34 5.91 -9.62
CA ALA A 128 7.05 7.18 -9.74
C ALA A 128 7.04 7.70 -11.18
N LEU A 129 7.37 6.86 -12.17
CA LEU A 129 7.34 7.19 -13.59
C LEU A 129 5.94 7.60 -14.05
N PHE A 130 4.91 6.89 -13.59
CA PHE A 130 3.52 7.24 -13.89
C PHE A 130 3.17 8.63 -13.34
N ALA A 131 3.57 8.93 -12.10
CA ALA A 131 3.34 10.24 -11.48
C ALA A 131 4.08 11.39 -12.21
N GLU A 132 5.24 11.11 -12.80
CA GLU A 132 6.00 12.04 -13.66
C GLU A 132 5.42 12.18 -15.08
N GLY A 133 4.37 11.43 -15.44
CA GLY A 133 3.80 11.41 -16.78
C GLY A 133 4.60 10.60 -17.82
N ARG A 134 5.60 9.84 -17.39
CA ARG A 134 6.46 8.97 -18.22
C ARG A 134 5.79 7.61 -18.45
N ILE A 135 4.58 7.65 -19.02
CA ILE A 135 3.66 6.51 -19.10
C ILE A 135 4.28 5.30 -19.82
N GLY A 136 5.00 5.51 -20.93
CA GLY A 136 5.61 4.41 -21.69
C GLY A 136 6.72 3.69 -20.91
N GLU A 137 7.48 4.40 -20.10
CA GLU A 137 8.52 3.81 -19.24
C GLU A 137 7.90 3.05 -18.07
N ALA A 138 6.87 3.60 -17.42
CA ALA A 138 6.10 2.91 -16.40
C ALA A 138 5.50 1.60 -16.94
N GLU A 139 4.91 1.64 -18.13
CA GLU A 139 4.33 0.47 -18.80
C GLU A 139 5.37 -0.64 -19.05
N ASN A 140 6.59 -0.30 -19.46
CA ASN A 140 7.65 -1.28 -19.69
C ASN A 140 8.05 -2.01 -18.39
N LEU A 141 8.18 -1.29 -17.27
CA LEU A 141 8.46 -1.91 -15.97
C LEU A 141 7.32 -2.82 -15.50
N LEU A 142 6.08 -2.38 -15.71
CA LEU A 142 4.89 -3.17 -15.36
C LEU A 142 4.77 -4.44 -16.19
N LYS A 143 5.09 -4.41 -17.49
CA LYS A 143 5.14 -5.60 -18.34
C LYS A 143 6.20 -6.58 -17.87
N GLN A 144 7.38 -6.09 -17.46
CA GLN A 144 8.43 -6.93 -16.89
C GLN A 144 7.91 -7.61 -15.61
N LEU A 145 7.35 -6.86 -14.68
CA LEU A 145 6.81 -7.39 -13.43
C LEU A 145 5.71 -8.43 -13.69
N LEU A 146 4.77 -8.14 -14.60
CA LEU A 146 3.66 -9.03 -14.94
C LEU A 146 4.08 -10.28 -15.74
N THR A 147 5.32 -10.33 -16.25
CA THR A 147 5.90 -11.54 -16.84
C THR A 147 6.23 -12.56 -15.75
N ASP A 148 6.71 -12.10 -14.60
CA ASP A 148 7.11 -12.95 -13.47
C ASP A 148 5.90 -13.25 -12.56
N ASP A 149 5.02 -12.24 -12.32
CA ASP A 149 3.80 -12.35 -11.53
C ASP A 149 2.60 -11.74 -12.28
N ASN A 150 1.93 -12.54 -13.09
CA ASN A 150 0.82 -12.10 -13.93
C ASN A 150 -0.50 -11.86 -13.17
N GLU A 151 -0.56 -12.20 -11.89
CA GLU A 151 -1.71 -11.96 -10.99
C GLU A 151 -1.49 -10.80 -10.03
N ASN A 152 -0.37 -10.08 -10.11
CA ASN A 152 -0.07 -8.94 -9.26
C ASN A 152 -1.11 -7.83 -9.43
N ALA A 153 -2.03 -7.76 -8.48
CA ALA A 153 -3.18 -6.85 -8.56
C ALA A 153 -2.77 -5.36 -8.63
N ALA A 154 -1.74 -4.95 -7.86
CA ALA A 154 -1.26 -3.57 -7.88
C ALA A 154 -0.64 -3.19 -9.22
N ALA A 155 0.15 -4.10 -9.81
CA ALA A 155 0.74 -3.92 -11.13
C ALA A 155 -0.32 -3.87 -12.25
N LEU A 156 -1.31 -4.79 -12.21
CA LEU A 156 -2.42 -4.79 -13.18
C LEU A 156 -3.23 -3.50 -13.12
N ILE A 157 -3.55 -3.00 -11.93
CA ILE A 157 -4.28 -1.73 -11.77
C ILE A 157 -3.49 -0.55 -12.33
N LEU A 158 -2.20 -0.47 -12.05
CA LEU A 158 -1.35 0.60 -12.58
C LEU A 158 -1.16 0.48 -14.09
N TYR A 159 -1.00 -0.74 -14.61
CA TYR A 159 -0.92 -1.00 -16.05
C TYR A 159 -2.18 -0.58 -16.80
N ALA A 160 -3.36 -0.90 -16.24
CA ALA A 160 -4.62 -0.44 -16.82
C ALA A 160 -4.74 1.11 -16.82
N ARG A 161 -4.18 1.79 -15.81
CA ARG A 161 -4.12 3.27 -15.79
C ARG A 161 -3.19 3.80 -16.88
N CYS A 162 -2.04 3.15 -17.13
CA CYS A 162 -1.16 3.52 -18.24
C CYS A 162 -1.88 3.39 -19.60
N LEU A 163 -2.61 2.29 -19.81
CA LEU A 163 -3.40 2.09 -21.02
C LEU A 163 -4.50 3.15 -21.17
N ALA A 164 -5.16 3.51 -20.07
CA ALA A 164 -6.20 4.55 -20.06
C ALA A 164 -5.64 5.93 -20.44
N GLU A 165 -4.46 6.32 -19.95
CA GLU A 165 -3.78 7.57 -20.32
C GLU A 165 -3.38 7.61 -21.82
N ARG A 166 -3.16 6.45 -22.43
CA ARG A 166 -2.91 6.32 -23.87
C ARG A 166 -4.19 6.28 -24.72
N GLY A 167 -5.36 6.27 -24.08
CA GLY A 167 -6.65 6.17 -24.75
C GLY A 167 -7.07 4.73 -25.11
N GLU A 168 -6.34 3.71 -24.68
CA GLU A 168 -6.63 2.29 -24.93
C GLU A 168 -7.65 1.75 -23.91
N LEU A 169 -8.84 2.41 -23.86
CA LEU A 169 -9.83 2.20 -22.79
C LEU A 169 -10.40 0.77 -22.76
N GLY A 170 -10.49 0.09 -23.92
CA GLY A 170 -10.97 -1.28 -24.02
C GLY A 170 -9.99 -2.30 -23.41
N GLU A 171 -8.69 -2.10 -23.66
CA GLU A 171 -7.64 -2.95 -23.07
C GLU A 171 -7.52 -2.71 -21.58
N ALA A 172 -7.58 -1.44 -21.14
CA ALA A 172 -7.60 -1.08 -19.72
C ALA A 172 -8.74 -1.78 -18.95
N GLU A 173 -9.94 -1.85 -19.55
CA GLU A 173 -11.08 -2.55 -18.95
C GLU A 173 -10.83 -4.06 -18.83
N THR A 174 -10.25 -4.66 -19.86
CA THR A 174 -9.89 -6.08 -19.88
C THR A 174 -8.90 -6.40 -18.77
N VAL A 175 -7.85 -5.59 -18.62
CA VAL A 175 -6.84 -5.74 -17.56
C VAL A 175 -7.46 -5.58 -16.18
N LEU A 176 -8.31 -4.56 -15.94
CA LEU A 176 -9.03 -4.41 -14.66
C LEU A 176 -10.01 -5.56 -14.38
N GLY A 177 -10.51 -6.22 -15.42
CA GLY A 177 -11.34 -7.43 -15.30
C GLY A 177 -10.57 -8.66 -14.81
N ALA A 178 -9.27 -8.72 -15.06
CA ALA A 178 -8.39 -9.81 -14.64
C ALA A 178 -7.97 -9.72 -13.17
N VAL A 179 -8.12 -8.56 -12.52
CA VAL A 179 -7.72 -8.35 -11.11
C VAL A 179 -8.60 -9.19 -10.19
N LYS A 180 -7.96 -10.05 -9.40
CA LYS A 180 -8.59 -10.94 -8.43
C LYS A 180 -8.29 -10.51 -6.99
N GLY A 181 -9.09 -10.98 -6.04
CA GLY A 181 -8.90 -10.73 -4.61
C GLY A 181 -9.45 -9.39 -4.13
N ASP A 182 -9.50 -9.22 -2.82
CA ASP A 182 -10.08 -8.05 -2.14
C ASP A 182 -9.03 -7.07 -1.60
N GLU A 183 -7.76 -7.43 -1.65
CA GLU A 183 -6.66 -6.66 -1.05
C GLU A 183 -6.56 -5.23 -1.62
N HIS A 184 -6.80 -5.07 -2.93
CA HIS A 184 -6.75 -3.77 -3.63
C HIS A 184 -8.13 -3.26 -4.07
N LYS A 185 -9.20 -3.66 -3.39
CA LYS A 185 -10.59 -3.37 -3.78
C LYS A 185 -10.86 -1.89 -3.99
N GLN A 186 -10.35 -1.02 -3.12
CA GLN A 186 -10.53 0.42 -3.24
C GLN A 186 -9.80 0.99 -4.46
N ALA A 187 -8.54 0.59 -4.68
CA ALA A 187 -7.76 1.02 -5.83
C ALA A 187 -8.36 0.54 -7.16
N LEU A 188 -8.88 -0.69 -7.19
CA LEU A 188 -9.58 -1.25 -8.34
C LEU A 188 -10.88 -0.50 -8.64
N ALA A 189 -11.68 -0.20 -7.62
CA ALA A 189 -12.90 0.60 -7.77
C ALA A 189 -12.61 2.01 -8.30
N ALA A 190 -11.56 2.64 -7.78
CA ALA A 190 -11.08 3.94 -8.25
C ALA A 190 -10.65 3.91 -9.72
N ALA A 191 -9.86 2.91 -10.12
CA ALA A 191 -9.42 2.76 -11.51
C ALA A 191 -10.61 2.54 -12.47
N ARG A 192 -11.59 1.71 -12.08
CA ARG A 192 -12.81 1.49 -12.88
C ARG A 192 -13.67 2.75 -13.02
N ALA A 193 -13.83 3.52 -11.95
CA ALA A 193 -14.57 4.77 -11.99
C ALA A 193 -13.87 5.80 -12.89
N GLN A 194 -12.54 5.93 -12.80
CA GLN A 194 -11.76 6.80 -13.68
C GLN A 194 -11.91 6.39 -15.14
N LEU A 195 -11.82 5.11 -15.45
CA LEU A 195 -12.04 4.58 -16.81
C LEU A 195 -13.44 4.91 -17.34
N THR A 196 -14.46 4.85 -16.49
CA THR A 196 -15.83 5.24 -16.84
C THR A 196 -15.91 6.71 -17.22
N PHE A 197 -15.28 7.61 -16.44
CA PHE A 197 -15.25 9.04 -16.77
C PHE A 197 -14.48 9.34 -18.07
N LEU A 198 -13.34 8.68 -18.29
CA LEU A 198 -12.58 8.79 -19.54
C LEU A 198 -13.41 8.37 -20.76
N ARG A 199 -14.14 7.25 -20.63
CA ARG A 199 -15.03 6.76 -21.70
C ARG A 199 -16.18 7.74 -21.97
N GLN A 200 -16.81 8.27 -20.93
CA GLN A 200 -17.86 9.29 -21.09
C GLN A 200 -17.29 10.56 -21.76
N ALA A 201 -16.11 11.01 -21.33
CA ALA A 201 -15.49 12.22 -21.85
C ALA A 201 -15.09 12.12 -23.32
N SER A 202 -14.69 10.92 -23.80
CA SER A 202 -14.23 10.73 -25.20
C SER A 202 -15.27 11.05 -26.26
N GLY A 203 -16.57 11.00 -25.91
CA GLY A 203 -17.68 11.35 -26.81
C GLY A 203 -18.19 12.77 -26.66
N LEU A 204 -17.59 13.59 -25.78
CA LEU A 204 -18.07 14.94 -25.48
C LEU A 204 -17.28 16.02 -26.22
N PRO A 205 -17.86 17.22 -26.42
CA PRO A 205 -17.15 18.36 -26.96
C PRO A 205 -15.92 18.73 -26.15
N GLU A 206 -14.94 19.35 -26.81
CA GLU A 206 -13.72 19.82 -26.17
C GLU A 206 -14.01 20.86 -25.07
N VAL A 207 -13.14 20.90 -24.04
CA VAL A 207 -13.30 21.83 -22.91
C VAL A 207 -13.40 23.29 -23.35
N ALA A 208 -12.67 23.68 -24.41
CA ALA A 208 -12.72 25.04 -24.95
C ALA A 208 -14.12 25.40 -25.48
N ASP A 209 -14.76 24.47 -26.20
CA ASP A 209 -16.10 24.66 -26.76
C ASP A 209 -17.16 24.74 -25.66
N LEU A 210 -17.06 23.86 -24.67
CA LEU A 210 -17.95 23.86 -23.49
C LEU A 210 -17.84 25.18 -22.70
N LYS A 211 -16.62 25.67 -22.49
CA LYS A 211 -16.40 26.97 -21.83
C LYS A 211 -16.97 28.13 -22.67
N SER A 212 -16.87 28.07 -23.99
CA SER A 212 -17.44 29.07 -24.89
C SER A 212 -18.99 29.06 -24.83
N ARG A 213 -19.62 27.89 -24.80
CA ARG A 213 -21.09 27.75 -24.59
C ARG A 213 -21.51 28.35 -23.27
N LEU A 214 -20.79 28.06 -22.20
CA LEU A 214 -21.08 28.57 -20.85
C LEU A 214 -20.82 30.09 -20.72
N ALA A 215 -19.90 30.65 -21.49
CA ALA A 215 -19.70 32.10 -21.56
C ALA A 215 -20.87 32.83 -22.28
N GLN A 216 -21.52 32.18 -23.22
CA GLN A 216 -22.70 32.70 -23.93
C GLN A 216 -24.00 32.48 -23.13
N ASN A 217 -24.11 31.32 -22.49
CA ASN A 217 -25.26 30.97 -21.65
C ASN A 217 -24.75 30.26 -20.39
N GLY A 218 -24.58 31.00 -19.30
CA GLY A 218 -24.16 30.50 -17.99
C GLY A 218 -25.10 29.48 -17.35
N GLU A 219 -26.35 29.37 -17.87
CA GLU A 219 -27.37 28.43 -17.38
C GLU A 219 -27.50 27.18 -18.29
N ASP A 220 -26.59 26.95 -19.20
CA ASP A 220 -26.54 25.74 -20.03
C ASP A 220 -26.22 24.51 -19.16
N ASP A 221 -27.27 23.80 -18.74
CA ASP A 221 -27.16 22.63 -17.85
C ASP A 221 -26.37 21.50 -18.51
N GLU A 222 -26.56 21.28 -19.82
CA GLU A 222 -25.87 20.26 -20.56
C GLU A 222 -24.36 20.56 -20.65
N ALA A 223 -23.99 21.78 -21.04
CA ALA A 223 -22.59 22.19 -21.11
C ALA A 223 -21.91 22.16 -19.72
N THR A 224 -22.66 22.51 -18.64
CA THR A 224 -22.16 22.43 -17.27
C THR A 224 -21.84 20.98 -16.89
N TYR A 225 -22.74 20.04 -17.18
CA TYR A 225 -22.55 18.63 -16.89
C TYR A 225 -21.41 18.03 -17.72
N GLN A 226 -21.40 18.27 -19.03
CA GLN A 226 -20.36 17.79 -19.93
C GLN A 226 -18.97 18.31 -19.54
N LEU A 227 -18.87 19.57 -19.13
CA LEU A 227 -17.61 20.15 -18.63
C LEU A 227 -17.17 19.46 -17.33
N ALA A 228 -18.09 19.15 -16.41
CA ALA A 228 -17.76 18.42 -15.19
C ALA A 228 -17.22 17.01 -15.51
N ILE A 229 -17.81 16.28 -16.46
CA ILE A 229 -17.30 14.98 -16.91
C ILE A 229 -15.89 15.10 -17.53
N GLN A 230 -15.64 16.09 -18.37
CA GLN A 230 -14.32 16.39 -18.92
C GLN A 230 -13.28 16.69 -17.82
N GLN A 231 -13.69 17.39 -16.76
CA GLN A 231 -12.84 17.68 -15.61
C GLN A 231 -12.57 16.43 -14.76
N LEU A 232 -13.57 15.55 -14.55
CA LEU A 232 -13.40 14.27 -13.86
C LEU A 232 -12.43 13.35 -14.62
N ALA A 233 -12.55 13.26 -15.93
CA ALA A 233 -11.62 12.52 -16.76
C ALA A 233 -10.17 13.00 -16.60
N ARG A 234 -9.95 14.28 -16.35
CA ARG A 234 -8.65 14.92 -16.10
C ARG A 234 -8.26 14.99 -14.63
N GLN A 235 -8.99 14.29 -13.76
CA GLN A 235 -8.77 14.26 -12.30
C GLN A 235 -8.85 15.65 -11.62
N GLN A 236 -9.51 16.61 -12.25
CA GLN A 236 -9.76 17.94 -11.71
C GLN A 236 -11.01 17.91 -10.81
N TYR A 237 -10.92 17.13 -9.71
CA TYR A 237 -12.09 16.77 -8.89
C TYR A 237 -12.76 17.96 -8.25
N GLU A 238 -12.02 18.94 -7.72
CA GLU A 238 -12.60 20.09 -7.04
C GLU A 238 -13.48 20.92 -7.99
N THR A 239 -12.97 21.25 -9.16
CA THR A 239 -13.72 22.03 -10.16
C THR A 239 -14.92 21.27 -10.71
N ALA A 240 -14.81 19.97 -10.87
CA ALA A 240 -15.91 19.10 -11.28
C ALA A 240 -17.00 19.02 -10.21
N LEU A 241 -16.64 18.83 -8.95
CA LEU A 241 -17.55 18.78 -7.83
C LEU A 241 -18.30 20.12 -7.65
N ASP A 242 -17.61 21.25 -7.82
CA ASP A 242 -18.26 22.58 -7.80
C ASP A 242 -19.27 22.75 -8.94
N ALA A 243 -18.93 22.31 -10.15
CA ALA A 243 -19.84 22.38 -11.30
C ALA A 243 -21.08 21.49 -11.10
N LEU A 244 -20.88 20.25 -10.66
CA LEU A 244 -21.96 19.29 -10.37
C LEU A 244 -22.88 19.78 -9.26
N LEU A 245 -22.31 20.32 -8.18
CA LEU A 245 -23.11 20.84 -7.06
C LEU A 245 -23.92 22.07 -7.47
N ARG A 246 -23.32 23.00 -8.21
CA ARG A 246 -24.07 24.17 -8.77
C ARG A 246 -25.19 23.71 -9.68
N LEU A 247 -24.97 22.75 -10.55
CA LEU A 247 -26.00 22.20 -11.41
C LEU A 247 -27.09 21.51 -10.60
N PHE A 248 -26.74 20.73 -9.59
CA PHE A 248 -27.74 20.09 -8.70
C PHE A 248 -28.60 21.09 -7.95
N VAL A 249 -28.00 22.17 -7.44
CA VAL A 249 -28.78 23.25 -6.75
C VAL A 249 -29.72 23.94 -7.71
N ARG A 250 -29.32 24.24 -8.95
CA ARG A 250 -30.09 24.91 -9.96
C ARG A 250 -31.19 24.03 -10.55
N ASN A 251 -30.86 22.79 -10.88
CA ASN A 251 -31.74 21.83 -11.54
C ASN A 251 -31.54 20.41 -10.98
N ARG A 252 -32.25 20.11 -9.87
CA ARG A 252 -32.10 18.79 -9.18
C ARG A 252 -32.48 17.61 -10.06
N ASN A 253 -33.42 17.79 -10.97
CA ASN A 253 -33.96 16.72 -11.82
C ASN A 253 -33.28 16.62 -13.18
N TYR A 254 -32.24 17.41 -13.44
CA TYR A 254 -31.52 17.32 -14.69
C TYR A 254 -31.13 15.86 -14.99
N ALA A 255 -31.55 15.36 -16.17
CA ALA A 255 -31.31 14.02 -16.66
C ALA A 255 -31.51 12.93 -15.54
N ASP A 256 -32.69 12.92 -14.93
CA ASP A 256 -33.05 11.97 -13.87
C ASP A 256 -32.13 12.02 -12.63
N GLY A 257 -31.70 13.21 -12.24
CA GLY A 257 -30.82 13.42 -11.08
C GLY A 257 -29.35 13.03 -11.31
N LEU A 258 -28.93 13.07 -12.54
CA LEU A 258 -27.57 12.68 -12.94
C LEU A 258 -26.46 13.44 -12.18
N PRO A 259 -26.54 14.76 -11.92
CA PRO A 259 -25.53 15.47 -11.13
C PRO A 259 -25.35 14.89 -9.72
N HIS A 260 -26.44 14.55 -9.04
CA HIS A 260 -26.39 13.92 -7.71
C HIS A 260 -25.74 12.54 -7.77
N LYS A 261 -26.16 11.71 -8.73
CA LYS A 261 -25.56 10.36 -8.92
C LYS A 261 -24.05 10.45 -9.17
N THR A 262 -23.63 11.39 -10.01
CA THR A 262 -22.21 11.61 -10.34
C THR A 262 -21.43 12.13 -9.13
N LEU A 263 -21.99 13.04 -8.31
CA LEU A 263 -21.37 13.46 -7.04
C LEU A 263 -21.09 12.27 -6.12
N LEU A 264 -22.05 11.35 -5.96
CA LEU A 264 -21.86 10.14 -5.14
C LEU A 264 -20.78 9.22 -5.73
N GLN A 265 -20.76 9.02 -7.04
CA GLN A 265 -19.68 8.24 -7.71
C GLN A 265 -18.28 8.83 -7.46
N VAL A 266 -18.16 10.17 -7.47
CA VAL A 266 -16.88 10.82 -7.17
C VAL A 266 -16.52 10.66 -5.69
N PHE A 267 -17.47 10.67 -4.78
CA PHE A 267 -17.21 10.42 -3.36
C PHE A 267 -16.72 8.98 -3.13
N ASP A 268 -17.30 8.01 -3.83
CA ASP A 268 -16.87 6.61 -3.75
C ASP A 268 -15.46 6.42 -4.37
N LEU A 269 -15.18 7.14 -5.47
CA LEU A 269 -13.87 7.15 -6.13
C LEU A 269 -12.77 7.67 -5.21
N LEU A 270 -13.01 8.81 -4.54
CA LEU A 270 -12.02 9.47 -3.69
C LEU A 270 -11.87 8.83 -2.31
N GLY A 271 -12.91 8.13 -1.85
CA GLY A 271 -12.95 7.52 -0.51
C GLY A 271 -13.37 8.50 0.59
N ASN A 272 -13.84 7.94 1.71
CA ASN A 272 -14.47 8.71 2.78
C ASN A 272 -13.54 9.71 3.48
N ASP A 273 -12.27 9.41 3.54
CA ASP A 273 -11.25 10.20 4.26
C ASP A 273 -10.67 11.35 3.43
N HIS A 274 -11.06 11.44 2.15
CA HIS A 274 -10.55 12.49 1.27
C HIS A 274 -11.14 13.86 1.66
N PRO A 275 -10.35 14.95 1.79
CA PRO A 275 -10.81 16.27 2.24
C PRO A 275 -11.93 16.86 1.40
N LEU A 276 -11.92 16.66 0.08
CA LEU A 276 -12.98 17.09 -0.82
C LEU A 276 -14.30 16.38 -0.51
N VAL A 277 -14.27 15.08 -0.20
CA VAL A 277 -15.47 14.30 0.11
C VAL A 277 -16.15 14.85 1.36
N THR A 278 -15.39 15.09 2.44
CA THR A 278 -15.93 15.69 3.67
C THR A 278 -16.57 17.05 3.39
N THR A 279 -15.89 17.89 2.59
CA THR A 279 -16.36 19.23 2.27
C THR A 279 -17.64 19.20 1.42
N TYR A 280 -17.63 18.40 0.34
CA TYR A 280 -18.75 18.41 -0.62
C TYR A 280 -19.96 17.59 -0.15
N ARG A 281 -19.79 16.58 0.70
CA ARG A 281 -20.93 15.93 1.39
C ARG A 281 -21.69 16.91 2.27
N ARG A 282 -20.98 17.76 3.02
CA ARG A 282 -21.63 18.81 3.83
C ARG A 282 -22.38 19.83 2.97
N LYS A 283 -21.75 20.32 1.88
CA LYS A 283 -22.40 21.24 0.93
C LYS A 283 -23.63 20.59 0.26
N LEU A 284 -23.53 19.33 -0.13
CA LEU A 284 -24.64 18.58 -0.74
C LEU A 284 -25.80 18.41 0.25
N TYR A 285 -25.49 18.04 1.50
CA TYR A 285 -26.52 17.95 2.55
C TYR A 285 -27.28 19.27 2.73
N GLN A 286 -26.57 20.40 2.82
CA GLN A 286 -27.16 21.73 2.91
C GLN A 286 -28.00 22.12 1.68
N ALA A 287 -27.67 21.55 0.52
CA ALA A 287 -28.46 21.80 -0.70
C ALA A 287 -29.74 20.95 -0.81
N ILE A 288 -29.79 19.82 -0.07
CA ILE A 288 -30.97 18.93 -0.05
C ILE A 288 -32.03 19.45 0.92
N TYR A 289 -31.57 19.94 2.07
CA TYR A 289 -32.41 20.40 3.19
C TYR A 289 -32.37 21.93 3.35
#